data_80d78b4bfb2f621bdf21a666aa16882c
#
_entry.id   80d78b4bfb2f621bdf21a666aa16882c
#
_cell.length_a   1.000
_cell.length_b   1.000
_cell.length_c   1.000
_cell.angle_alpha   90.00
_cell.angle_beta   90.00
_cell.angle_gamma   90.00
#
_symmetry.space_group_name_H-M   'P 1'
#
loop_
_entity.id
_entity.type
_entity.pdbx_description
1 polymer ?
#
loop_
_entity_poly.entity_id
_entity_poly.type
_entity_poly.pdbx_seq_one_letter_code
_entity_poly.pdbx_strand_id
1 'polypeptide(L)'
;MASERMRRVDEAVRQVLADAIAEELKDPRVGFVTVTDVTTSPDLRSARVYVSVLGDERRREDSLAGLRHAHGYLQGRIATELVLRRTPTLEFLYDSTTDRALRVESLLREQDGTR
;
A
#
# COMPACT_ATOMS: atom_id res chain seq x y z
N MET A 1 11.88 -3.48 -15.81
CA MET A 1 10.76 -4.37 -15.48
C MET A 1 11.10 -5.28 -14.32
N ALA A 2 10.14 -5.51 -13.45
CA ALA A 2 10.34 -6.44 -12.35
C ALA A 2 10.43 -7.86 -12.89
N SER A 3 11.37 -8.64 -12.38
CA SER A 3 11.50 -10.05 -12.72
C SER A 3 10.33 -10.83 -12.12
N GLU A 4 10.10 -12.04 -12.59
CA GLU A 4 9.11 -12.94 -12.03
C GLU A 4 9.38 -13.18 -10.53
N ARG A 5 10.65 -13.32 -10.17
CA ARG A 5 11.05 -13.49 -8.79
C ARG A 5 10.63 -12.29 -7.94
N MET A 6 10.87 -11.08 -8.43
CA MET A 6 10.50 -9.87 -7.70
C MET A 6 9.00 -9.71 -7.58
N ARG A 7 8.25 -10.10 -8.60
CA ARG A 7 6.80 -10.08 -8.52
C ARG A 7 6.27 -11.03 -7.44
N ARG A 8 6.89 -12.19 -7.29
CA ARG A 8 6.52 -13.13 -6.23
C ARG A 8 6.84 -12.57 -4.85
N VAL A 9 7.99 -11.91 -4.71
CA VAL A 9 8.35 -11.24 -3.46
C VAL A 9 7.32 -10.16 -3.13
N ASP A 10 7.00 -9.31 -4.09
CA ASP A 10 6.05 -8.22 -3.91
C ASP A 10 4.68 -8.75 -3.50
N GLU A 11 4.21 -9.81 -4.15
CA GLU A 11 2.91 -10.40 -3.82
C GLU A 11 2.91 -11.05 -2.43
N ALA A 12 4.00 -11.73 -2.07
CA ALA A 12 4.12 -12.32 -0.74
C ALA A 12 4.13 -11.24 0.34
N VAL A 13 4.86 -10.15 0.13
CA VAL A 13 4.89 -9.02 1.07
C VAL A 13 3.49 -8.39 1.16
N ARG A 14 2.84 -8.19 0.02
CA ARG A 14 1.49 -7.63 -0.01
C ARG A 14 0.53 -8.44 0.84
N GLN A 15 0.56 -9.76 0.69
CA GLN A 15 -0.34 -10.65 1.41
C GLN A 15 -0.11 -10.59 2.93
N VAL A 16 1.14 -10.63 3.35
CA VAL A 16 1.49 -10.53 4.77
C VAL A 16 0.98 -9.21 5.35
N LEU A 17 1.22 -8.11 4.65
CA LEU A 17 0.79 -6.80 5.11
C LEU A 17 -0.73 -6.67 5.14
N ALA A 18 -1.41 -7.16 4.11
CA ALA A 18 -2.87 -7.11 4.06
C ALA A 18 -3.49 -7.83 5.26
N ASP A 19 -3.00 -9.02 5.57
CA ASP A 19 -3.50 -9.81 6.70
C ASP A 19 -3.19 -9.13 8.03
N ALA A 20 -1.96 -8.65 8.20
CA ALA A 20 -1.56 -8.01 9.46
C ALA A 20 -2.33 -6.71 9.72
N ILE A 21 -2.53 -5.91 8.69
CA ILE A 21 -3.26 -4.64 8.81
C ILE A 21 -4.73 -4.92 9.14
N ALA A 22 -5.35 -5.87 8.46
CA ALA A 22 -6.77 -6.18 8.66
C ALA A 22 -7.05 -6.82 10.02
N GLU A 23 -6.15 -7.68 10.48
CA GLU A 23 -6.45 -8.55 11.63
C GLU A 23 -5.73 -8.16 12.92
N GLU A 24 -4.58 -7.50 12.83
CA GLU A 24 -3.70 -7.32 13.98
C GLU A 24 -3.52 -5.88 14.44
N LEU A 25 -3.62 -4.91 13.53
CA LEU A 25 -3.44 -3.52 13.93
C LEU A 25 -4.64 -3.01 14.71
N LYS A 26 -4.35 -2.40 15.86
CA LYS A 26 -5.37 -1.88 16.77
C LYS A 26 -5.30 -0.37 16.92
N ASP A 27 -4.55 0.32 16.08
CA ASP A 27 -4.45 1.77 16.11
C ASP A 27 -5.76 2.36 15.57
N PRO A 28 -6.47 3.18 16.36
CA PRO A 28 -7.76 3.73 15.95
C PRO A 28 -7.64 4.70 14.76
N ARG A 29 -6.42 5.17 14.45
CA ARG A 29 -6.20 6.01 13.27
C ARG A 29 -6.31 5.22 11.97
N VAL A 30 -6.06 3.92 12.02
CA VAL A 30 -6.12 3.06 10.83
C VAL A 30 -7.56 2.63 10.59
N GLY A 31 -8.14 3.12 9.48
CA GLY A 31 -9.49 2.75 9.09
C GLY A 31 -9.52 1.54 8.17
N PHE A 32 -10.45 1.54 7.22
CA PHE A 32 -10.51 0.48 6.21
C PHE A 32 -9.44 0.72 5.17
N VAL A 33 -8.37 -0.08 5.24
CA VAL A 33 -7.19 0.04 4.38
C VAL A 33 -7.06 -1.20 3.53
N THR A 34 -6.84 -0.99 2.23
CA THR A 34 -6.53 -2.08 1.30
C THR A 34 -5.12 -1.85 0.77
N VAL A 35 -4.27 -2.87 0.88
CA VAL A 35 -2.95 -2.82 0.24
C VAL A 35 -3.15 -3.14 -1.23
N THR A 36 -2.98 -2.14 -2.08
CA THR A 36 -3.27 -2.28 -3.51
C THR A 36 -2.07 -2.75 -4.31
N ASP A 37 -0.87 -2.41 -3.88
CA ASP A 37 0.34 -2.80 -4.59
C ASP A 37 1.55 -2.70 -3.67
N VAL A 38 2.60 -3.46 -3.99
CA VAL A 38 3.88 -3.40 -3.31
C VAL A 38 4.97 -3.46 -4.36
N THR A 39 5.95 -2.56 -4.26
CA THR A 39 7.13 -2.56 -5.13
C THR A 39 8.36 -2.59 -4.25
N THR A 40 9.04 -3.74 -4.23
CA THR A 40 10.26 -3.93 -3.46
C THR A 40 11.46 -3.60 -4.34
N SER A 41 12.45 -2.90 -3.77
CA SER A 41 13.69 -2.64 -4.50
C SER A 41 14.44 -3.95 -4.75
N PRO A 42 15.19 -4.07 -5.87
CA PRO A 42 15.88 -5.31 -6.19
C PRO A 42 16.87 -5.79 -5.13
N ASP A 43 17.45 -4.86 -4.35
CA ASP A 43 18.36 -5.19 -3.26
C ASP A 43 17.63 -5.50 -1.94
N LEU A 44 16.30 -5.48 -1.95
CA LEU A 44 15.44 -5.73 -0.78
C LEU A 44 15.64 -4.74 0.37
N ARG A 45 16.18 -3.56 0.11
CA ARG A 45 16.38 -2.55 1.15
C ARG A 45 15.11 -1.79 1.49
N SER A 46 14.25 -1.59 0.51
CA SER A 46 13.03 -0.82 0.71
C SER A 46 11.87 -1.40 -0.08
N ALA A 47 10.66 -1.15 0.40
CA ALA A 47 9.45 -1.53 -0.30
C ALA A 47 8.46 -0.36 -0.22
N ARG A 48 7.90 0.01 -1.37
CA ARG A 48 6.82 0.97 -1.43
C ARG A 48 5.51 0.21 -1.35
N VAL A 49 4.74 0.55 -0.34
CA VAL A 49 3.45 -0.10 -0.08
C VAL A 49 2.35 0.90 -0.40
N TYR A 50 1.61 0.63 -1.45
CA TYR A 50 0.51 1.49 -1.88
C TYR A 50 -0.78 1.00 -1.24
N VAL A 51 -1.51 1.94 -0.67
CA VAL A 51 -2.76 1.62 0.02
C VAL A 51 -3.89 2.51 -0.45
N SER A 52 -5.10 1.97 -0.49
CA SER A 52 -6.30 2.77 -0.61
C SER A 52 -6.98 2.81 0.75
N VAL A 53 -7.68 3.90 1.03
CA VAL A 53 -8.35 4.11 2.30
C VAL A 53 -9.77 4.55 2.03
N LEU A 54 -10.73 3.89 2.65
CA LEU A 54 -12.13 4.29 2.54
C LEU A 54 -12.37 5.53 3.40
N GLY A 55 -12.88 6.58 2.76
CA GLY A 55 -13.19 7.82 3.45
C GLY A 55 -12.55 9.04 2.79
N ASP A 56 -12.59 10.15 3.51
CA ASP A 56 -12.09 11.43 3.03
C ASP A 56 -10.57 11.58 3.21
N GLU A 57 -10.06 12.75 2.84
CA GLU A 57 -8.62 13.03 2.91
C GLU A 57 -8.09 12.90 4.33
N ARG A 58 -8.86 13.32 5.33
CA ARG A 58 -8.45 13.21 6.73
C ARG A 58 -8.30 11.75 7.14
N ARG A 59 -9.22 10.90 6.70
CA ARG A 59 -9.15 9.45 6.94
C ARG A 59 -7.90 8.86 6.32
N ARG A 60 -7.54 9.33 5.12
CA ARG A 60 -6.32 8.88 4.45
C ARG A 60 -5.09 9.25 5.24
N GLU A 61 -5.02 10.50 5.68
CA GLU A 61 -3.87 10.99 6.45
C GLU A 61 -3.73 10.27 7.77
N ASP A 62 -4.83 10.09 8.49
CA ASP A 62 -4.84 9.38 9.76
C ASP A 62 -4.40 7.93 9.58
N SER A 63 -4.93 7.26 8.56
CA SER A 63 -4.57 5.87 8.27
C SER A 63 -3.09 5.73 7.93
N LEU A 64 -2.57 6.62 7.08
CA LEU A 64 -1.15 6.60 6.73
C LEU A 64 -0.28 6.84 7.95
N ALA A 65 -0.66 7.79 8.82
CA ALA A 65 0.08 8.06 10.05
C ALA A 65 0.12 6.83 10.96
N GLY A 66 -1.02 6.14 11.09
CA GLY A 66 -1.09 4.92 11.87
C GLY A 66 -0.23 3.79 11.30
N LEU A 67 -0.26 3.62 9.97
CA LEU A 67 0.56 2.61 9.31
C LEU A 67 2.05 2.91 9.46
N ARG A 68 2.44 4.17 9.29
CA ARG A 68 3.83 4.58 9.47
C ARG A 68 4.30 4.37 10.89
N HIS A 69 3.44 4.61 11.85
CA HIS A 69 3.74 4.34 13.25
C HIS A 69 3.96 2.84 13.50
N ALA A 70 3.20 2.00 12.80
CA ALA A 70 3.27 0.55 12.95
C ALA A 70 4.32 -0.12 12.05
N HIS A 71 5.19 0.65 11.38
CA HIS A 71 6.11 0.08 10.38
C HIS A 71 7.00 -1.02 10.96
N GLY A 72 7.49 -0.84 12.18
CA GLY A 72 8.36 -1.83 12.83
C GLY A 72 7.64 -3.15 13.10
N TYR A 73 6.41 -3.07 13.56
CA TYR A 73 5.58 -4.25 13.77
C TYR A 73 5.36 -5.00 12.45
N LEU A 74 5.01 -4.24 11.40
CA LEU A 74 4.73 -4.83 10.09
C LEU A 74 5.98 -5.43 9.46
N GLN A 75 7.13 -4.79 9.61
CA GLN A 75 8.40 -5.36 9.19
C GLN A 75 8.70 -6.67 9.92
N GLY A 76 8.39 -6.71 11.21
CA GLY A 76 8.55 -7.93 12.00
C GLY A 76 7.70 -9.08 11.48
N ARG A 77 6.49 -8.79 11.03
CA ARG A 77 5.62 -9.80 10.44
C ARG A 77 6.20 -10.35 9.14
N ILE A 78 6.75 -9.47 8.31
CA ILE A 78 7.41 -9.90 7.07
C ILE A 78 8.59 -10.81 7.41
N ALA A 79 9.43 -10.40 8.37
CA ALA A 79 10.60 -11.18 8.76
C ALA A 79 10.23 -12.55 9.30
N THR A 80 9.10 -12.65 10.00
CA THR A 80 8.62 -13.92 10.56
C THR A 80 8.02 -14.85 9.50
N GLU A 81 7.25 -14.26 8.58
CA GLU A 81 6.47 -15.03 7.60
C GLU A 81 7.26 -15.40 6.34
N LEU A 82 8.21 -14.56 5.94
CA LEU A 82 8.92 -14.74 4.68
C LEU A 82 10.41 -14.97 4.90
N VAL A 83 10.96 -15.86 4.07
CA VAL A 83 12.40 -16.12 4.08
C VAL A 83 13.02 -15.22 3.01
N LEU A 84 13.45 -14.04 3.41
CA LEU A 84 14.10 -13.08 2.53
C LEU A 84 15.52 -12.81 3.03
N ARG A 85 16.41 -12.52 2.07
CA ARG A 85 17.80 -12.19 2.40
C ARG A 85 17.85 -11.00 3.35
N ARG A 86 16.90 -10.09 3.22
CA ARG A 86 16.84 -8.86 3.98
C ARG A 86 15.38 -8.45 4.15
N THR A 87 15.02 -7.90 5.29
CA THR A 87 13.68 -7.37 5.50
C THR A 87 13.65 -5.91 5.06
N PRO A 88 12.85 -5.56 4.06
CA PRO A 88 12.84 -4.19 3.54
C PRO A 88 12.22 -3.20 4.52
N THR A 89 12.72 -1.97 4.47
CA THR A 89 12.09 -0.84 5.15
C THR A 89 10.82 -0.47 4.37
N LEU A 90 9.72 -0.28 5.08
CA LEU A 90 8.43 -0.02 4.45
C LEU A 90 8.16 1.48 4.34
N GLU A 91 7.72 1.89 3.17
CA GLU A 91 7.24 3.25 2.91
C GLU A 91 5.79 3.13 2.47
N PHE A 92 4.88 3.76 3.22
CA PHE A 92 3.45 3.71 2.93
C PHE A 92 3.03 4.94 2.14
N LEU A 93 2.36 4.69 1.02
CA LEU A 93 1.92 5.74 0.10
C LEU A 93 0.45 5.52 -0.24
N TYR A 94 -0.29 6.60 -0.38
CA TYR A 94 -1.67 6.50 -0.84
C TYR A 94 -1.67 6.20 -2.33
N ASP A 95 -2.45 5.19 -2.72
CA ASP A 95 -2.61 4.83 -4.13
C ASP A 95 -3.69 5.70 -4.75
N SER A 96 -3.28 6.69 -5.52
CA SER A 96 -4.19 7.63 -6.18
C SER A 96 -4.66 7.14 -7.55
N THR A 97 -4.30 5.92 -7.94
CA THR A 97 -4.60 5.42 -9.29
C THR A 97 -6.10 5.50 -9.60
N THR A 98 -6.94 5.04 -8.67
CA THR A 98 -8.39 5.08 -8.86
C THR A 98 -8.90 6.51 -8.95
N ASP A 99 -8.46 7.37 -8.03
CA ASP A 99 -8.85 8.77 -8.04
C ASP A 99 -8.42 9.46 -9.32
N ARG A 100 -7.21 9.17 -9.76
CA ARG A 100 -6.66 9.74 -10.99
C ARG A 100 -7.46 9.29 -12.20
N ALA A 101 -7.79 8.00 -12.28
CA ALA A 101 -8.57 7.44 -13.37
C ALA A 101 -9.97 8.06 -13.42
N LEU A 102 -10.61 8.20 -12.27
CA LEU A 102 -11.93 8.82 -12.18
C LEU A 102 -11.90 10.29 -12.59
N ARG A 103 -10.84 11.00 -12.22
CA ARG A 103 -10.68 12.41 -12.57
C ARG A 103 -10.51 12.57 -14.09
N VAL A 104 -9.68 11.74 -14.69
CA VAL A 104 -9.47 11.78 -16.14
C VAL A 104 -10.77 11.48 -16.88
N GLU A 105 -11.49 10.45 -16.44
CA GLU A 105 -12.77 10.08 -17.02
C GLU A 105 -13.78 11.23 -16.92
N SER A 106 -13.84 11.89 -15.78
CA SER A 106 -14.72 13.03 -15.57
C SER A 106 -14.40 14.18 -16.50
N LEU A 107 -13.11 14.49 -16.69
CA LEU A 107 -12.67 15.54 -17.60
C LEU A 107 -13.02 15.20 -19.04
N LEU A 108 -12.88 13.95 -19.44
CA LEU A 108 -13.23 13.51 -20.78
C LEU A 108 -14.74 13.63 -21.02
N ARG A 109 -15.56 13.31 -20.04
CA ARG A 109 -17.01 13.46 -20.15
C ARG A 109 -17.42 14.92 -20.28
N GLU A 110 -16.77 15.81 -19.53
CA GLU A 110 -17.02 17.25 -19.65
C GLU A 110 -16.74 17.75 -21.05
N GLN A 111 -15.63 17.33 -21.63
CA GLN A 111 -15.28 17.72 -23.00
C GLN A 111 -16.32 17.21 -24.01
N ASP A 112 -16.77 15.99 -23.84
CA ASP A 112 -17.78 15.42 -24.70
C ASP A 112 -19.13 16.11 -24.54
N GLY A 113 -19.47 16.47 -23.30
CA GLY A 113 -20.72 17.14 -23.00
C GLY A 113 -20.81 18.58 -23.50
N THR A 114 -19.70 19.21 -23.80
CA THR A 114 -19.65 20.59 -24.26
C THR A 114 -19.73 20.74 -25.77
N ARG A 115 -19.80 19.67 -26.49
CA ARG A 115 -19.84 19.67 -27.94
C ARG A 115 -21.25 19.80 -28.51
#